data_c5e652677c0f3839cf80c60c6f5d0c55
#
_entry.id   c5e652677c0f3839cf80c60c6f5d0c55
#
_cell.length_a   1.000
_cell.length_b   1.000
_cell.length_c   1.000
_cell.angle_alpha   90.00
_cell.angle_beta   90.00
_cell.angle_gamma   90.00
#
_symmetry.space_group_name_H-M   'P 1'
#
loop_
_entity.id
_entity.type
_entity.pdbx_description
1 polymer ?
#
loop_
_entity_poly.entity_id
_entity_poly.type
_entity_poly.pdbx_seq_one_letter_code
_entity_poly.pdbx_strand_id
1 'polypeptide(L)'
;MRYLVVKDWENTHGNHAGMVHLCDMLVEYYPNEYFKICQPINFASNRKNTIFSKRLRILKNKILKSFFLNYWVKNHMSYCCPMLERLQKGDKVFLLQYCSGGASQDALARYIKKHYDGVTLYAMSHQTPSNYIKAGYDAKKILQWDSYVDKHILMGSSLANYFQKCGVNPQKISVGFHYVDNNYYKIQEDIISHKRPTIIAIGAMQRDMKLLSDIVNSVSSVDWIICKGMKKVDHLFHGNNVKLVGFVPEDELRRLMSESDASINVMGDTVGSNVITTSLAMGLVVIASEVGSIRDYIDESCGFLCQNTVDSFVQAVNEVVANPDKIVEMRKASLKKVPDLTVEKVHDWFNSL
;
A
#
# COMPACT_ATOMS: atom_id res chain seq x y z
N MET A 1 5.80 -25.24 -2.64
CA MET A 1 6.40 -24.08 -1.91
C MET A 1 5.93 -22.76 -2.54
N ARG A 2 5.71 -21.71 -1.74
CA ARG A 2 5.41 -20.36 -2.19
C ARG A 2 6.59 -19.44 -1.90
N TYR A 3 7.17 -18.88 -2.93
CA TYR A 3 8.31 -17.96 -2.82
C TYR A 3 7.83 -16.52 -2.91
N LEU A 4 8.07 -15.73 -1.87
CA LEU A 4 7.66 -14.34 -1.76
C LEU A 4 8.84 -13.43 -2.09
N VAL A 5 8.86 -12.83 -3.27
CA VAL A 5 9.92 -11.91 -3.69
C VAL A 5 9.47 -10.47 -3.40
N VAL A 6 9.98 -9.92 -2.32
CA VAL A 6 9.63 -8.58 -1.83
C VAL A 6 10.84 -7.65 -1.88
N LYS A 7 10.62 -6.37 -2.18
CA LYS A 7 11.66 -5.34 -2.08
C LYS A 7 11.63 -4.75 -0.69
N ASP A 8 12.78 -4.74 -0.06
CA ASP A 8 12.97 -3.96 1.16
C ASP A 8 13.02 -2.47 0.79
N TRP A 9 11.90 -1.77 0.99
CA TRP A 9 11.83 -0.33 0.78
C TRP A 9 12.37 0.44 1.96
N GLU A 10 12.58 -0.23 3.08
CA GLU A 10 12.62 0.48 4.34
C GLU A 10 13.63 -0.11 5.31
N ASN A 11 14.58 0.74 5.67
CA ASN A 11 15.22 0.65 6.97
C ASN A 11 14.24 1.09 8.09
N THR A 12 12.96 0.79 7.96
CA THR A 12 11.96 1.06 8.99
C THR A 12 11.90 -0.13 9.91
N HIS A 13 12.68 -0.05 10.96
CA HIS A 13 12.68 -1.05 12.01
C HIS A 13 11.35 -1.01 12.78
N GLY A 14 10.73 -2.16 12.98
CA GLY A 14 9.51 -2.30 13.76
C GLY A 14 8.23 -1.90 13.02
N ASN A 15 8.20 -1.98 11.69
CA ASN A 15 7.03 -1.64 10.90
C ASN A 15 6.06 -2.82 10.85
N HIS A 16 4.92 -2.69 11.54
CA HIS A 16 3.83 -3.67 11.56
C HIS A 16 2.84 -3.48 10.39
N ALA A 17 3.30 -2.90 9.29
CA ALA A 17 2.52 -2.69 8.08
C ALA A 17 3.41 -2.85 6.83
N GLY A 18 2.79 -3.09 5.67
CA GLY A 18 3.51 -3.18 4.39
C GLY A 18 3.95 -4.59 4.02
N MET A 19 4.44 -4.73 2.79
CA MET A 19 4.67 -6.04 2.17
C MET A 19 5.82 -6.83 2.80
N VAL A 20 6.83 -6.16 3.37
CA VAL A 20 7.95 -6.85 4.01
C VAL A 20 7.47 -7.55 5.28
N HIS A 21 6.74 -6.83 6.13
CA HIS A 21 6.17 -7.38 7.36
C HIS A 21 5.13 -8.47 7.07
N LEU A 22 4.27 -8.30 6.07
CA LEU A 22 3.36 -9.36 5.61
C LEU A 22 4.12 -10.65 5.28
N CYS A 23 5.24 -10.55 4.56
CA CYS A 23 6.05 -11.72 4.23
C CYS A 23 6.67 -12.36 5.48
N ASP A 24 7.10 -11.56 6.46
CA ASP A 24 7.65 -12.06 7.71
C ASP A 24 6.58 -12.83 8.50
N MET A 25 5.38 -12.27 8.64
CA MET A 25 4.27 -12.95 9.31
C MET A 25 3.85 -14.24 8.58
N LEU A 26 3.77 -14.23 7.24
CA LEU A 26 3.43 -15.44 6.47
C LEU A 26 4.48 -16.55 6.66
N VAL A 27 5.77 -16.21 6.69
CA VAL A 27 6.84 -17.17 6.94
C VAL A 27 6.83 -17.65 8.39
N GLU A 28 6.54 -16.76 9.35
CA GLU A 28 6.46 -17.12 10.78
C GLU A 28 5.28 -18.05 11.06
N TYR A 29 4.08 -17.73 10.54
CA TYR A 29 2.87 -18.50 10.81
C TYR A 29 2.79 -19.80 9.99
N TYR A 30 3.39 -19.82 8.79
CA TYR A 30 3.34 -20.96 7.87
C TYR A 30 4.74 -21.30 7.32
N PRO A 31 5.72 -21.67 8.18
CA PRO A 31 7.14 -21.80 7.82
C PRO A 31 7.42 -22.90 6.79
N ASN A 32 6.55 -23.89 6.67
CA ASN A 32 6.69 -24.97 5.69
C ASN A 32 6.04 -24.65 4.33
N GLU A 33 5.38 -23.52 4.20
CA GLU A 33 4.63 -23.14 3.00
C GLU A 33 5.26 -21.98 2.26
N TYR A 34 5.91 -21.05 2.97
CA TYR A 34 6.45 -19.82 2.42
C TYR A 34 7.97 -19.72 2.59
N PHE A 35 8.59 -19.09 1.59
CA PHE A 35 10.00 -18.72 1.62
C PHE A 35 10.16 -17.28 1.13
N LYS A 36 10.67 -16.40 2.00
CA LYS A 36 10.86 -14.97 1.69
C LYS A 36 12.21 -14.73 1.01
N ILE A 37 12.18 -13.98 -0.08
CA ILE A 37 13.35 -13.42 -0.77
C ILE A 37 13.28 -11.91 -0.68
N CYS A 38 14.20 -11.32 0.06
CA CYS A 38 14.28 -9.88 0.21
C CYS A 38 15.19 -9.28 -0.87
N GLN A 39 14.62 -8.42 -1.73
CA GLN A 39 15.36 -7.66 -2.71
C GLN A 39 16.02 -6.46 -2.04
N PRO A 40 17.37 -6.36 -2.01
CA PRO A 40 18.06 -5.26 -1.37
C PRO A 40 17.79 -3.95 -2.11
N ILE A 41 17.66 -2.86 -1.35
CA ILE A 41 17.63 -1.52 -1.91
C ILE A 41 19.07 -1.12 -2.25
N ASN A 42 19.37 -1.05 -3.54
CA ASN A 42 20.58 -0.38 -3.98
C ASN A 42 20.36 1.13 -3.83
N PHE A 43 20.72 1.70 -2.69
CA PHE A 43 21.01 3.13 -2.62
C PHE A 43 22.17 3.38 -3.56
N ALA A 44 21.86 3.83 -4.79
CA ALA A 44 22.87 4.23 -5.73
C ALA A 44 23.81 5.21 -5.01
N SER A 45 25.05 4.77 -4.81
CA SER A 45 26.09 5.56 -4.19
C SER A 45 25.98 7.02 -4.66
N ASN A 46 26.16 7.97 -3.77
CA ASN A 46 26.22 9.43 -3.97
C ASN A 46 27.36 9.87 -4.92
N ARG A 47 27.61 9.14 -6.01
CA ARG A 47 28.46 9.59 -7.09
C ARG A 47 27.67 10.65 -7.84
N LYS A 48 28.25 11.85 -7.94
CA LYS A 48 27.80 12.96 -8.80
C LYS A 48 27.59 12.43 -10.22
N ASN A 49 26.40 11.87 -10.47
CA ASN A 49 26.05 11.34 -11.79
C ASN A 49 25.49 12.50 -12.62
N THR A 50 26.17 12.89 -13.65
CA THR A 50 25.62 13.79 -14.66
C THR A 50 24.36 13.15 -15.28
N ILE A 51 23.44 13.97 -15.79
CA ILE A 51 22.21 13.51 -16.48
C ILE A 51 22.58 12.56 -17.64
N PHE A 52 23.68 12.82 -18.30
CA PHE A 52 24.19 12.01 -19.40
C PHE A 52 24.63 10.61 -18.94
N SER A 53 25.39 10.50 -17.86
CA SER A 53 25.83 9.21 -17.31
C SER A 53 24.65 8.36 -16.80
N LYS A 54 23.61 9.01 -16.27
CA LYS A 54 22.36 8.36 -15.86
C LYS A 54 21.60 7.77 -17.07
N ARG A 55 21.46 8.53 -18.15
CA ARG A 55 20.81 8.05 -19.38
C ARG A 55 21.57 6.90 -20.04
N LEU A 56 22.89 6.99 -20.12
CA LEU A 56 23.74 5.92 -20.67
C LEU A 56 23.64 4.64 -19.85
N ARG A 57 23.60 4.74 -18.52
CA ARG A 57 23.41 3.60 -17.61
C ARG A 57 22.05 2.94 -17.79
N ILE A 58 20.99 3.73 -17.94
CA ILE A 58 19.63 3.22 -18.20
C ILE A 58 19.60 2.48 -19.54
N LEU A 59 20.20 3.05 -20.59
CA LEU A 59 20.26 2.42 -21.91
C LEU A 59 21.06 1.12 -21.88
N LYS A 60 22.25 1.13 -21.26
CA LYS A 60 23.07 -0.08 -21.06
C LYS A 60 22.29 -1.18 -20.33
N ASN A 61 21.63 -0.84 -19.21
CA ASN A 61 20.83 -1.80 -18.47
C ASN A 61 19.65 -2.33 -19.29
N LYS A 62 19.01 -1.49 -20.10
CA LYS A 62 17.92 -1.91 -20.99
C LYS A 62 18.40 -2.91 -22.04
N ILE A 63 19.56 -2.66 -22.65
CA ILE A 63 20.19 -3.56 -23.65
C ILE A 63 20.58 -4.89 -22.99
N LEU A 64 21.33 -4.84 -21.89
CA LEU A 64 21.74 -6.05 -21.16
C LEU A 64 20.54 -6.89 -20.73
N LYS A 65 19.51 -6.27 -20.21
CA LYS A 65 18.28 -6.92 -19.77
C LYS A 65 17.47 -7.55 -20.93
N SER A 66 17.56 -6.97 -22.13
CA SER A 66 16.91 -7.49 -23.33
C SER A 66 17.65 -8.65 -23.98
N PHE A 67 18.96 -8.49 -24.21
CA PHE A 67 19.75 -9.43 -25.02
C PHE A 67 20.55 -10.43 -24.18
N PHE A 68 20.88 -10.08 -22.93
CA PHE A 68 21.73 -10.89 -22.05
C PHE A 68 21.04 -11.16 -20.71
N LEU A 69 19.78 -11.62 -20.76
CA LEU A 69 18.94 -11.80 -19.58
C LEU A 69 19.58 -12.66 -18.49
N ASN A 70 20.17 -13.81 -18.87
CA ASN A 70 20.80 -14.73 -17.92
C ASN A 70 21.96 -14.07 -17.17
N TYR A 71 22.83 -13.36 -17.92
CA TYR A 71 23.93 -12.58 -17.35
C TYR A 71 23.39 -11.48 -16.42
N TRP A 72 22.35 -10.77 -16.87
CA TRP A 72 21.79 -9.68 -16.12
C TRP A 72 21.18 -10.16 -14.78
N VAL A 73 20.38 -11.25 -14.80
CA VAL A 73 19.77 -11.83 -13.59
C VAL A 73 20.86 -12.31 -12.63
N LYS A 74 21.85 -13.06 -13.09
CA LYS A 74 22.93 -13.57 -12.24
C LYS A 74 23.72 -12.44 -11.55
N ASN A 75 23.94 -11.32 -12.22
CA ASN A 75 24.78 -10.23 -11.69
C ASN A 75 23.99 -9.17 -10.90
N HIS A 76 22.69 -8.97 -11.19
CA HIS A 76 21.89 -7.92 -10.57
C HIS A 76 20.82 -8.44 -9.63
N MET A 77 20.53 -9.75 -9.66
CA MET A 77 19.52 -10.40 -8.84
C MET A 77 20.06 -11.65 -8.13
N SER A 78 21.34 -11.64 -7.76
CA SER A 78 21.98 -12.76 -7.04
C SER A 78 21.31 -13.11 -5.72
N TYR A 79 20.59 -12.17 -5.10
CA TYR A 79 19.76 -12.40 -3.92
C TYR A 79 18.65 -13.44 -4.17
N CYS A 80 18.29 -13.72 -5.43
CA CYS A 80 17.31 -14.74 -5.80
C CYS A 80 17.91 -16.15 -5.91
N CYS A 81 19.26 -16.30 -5.91
CA CYS A 81 19.90 -17.62 -6.07
C CYS A 81 19.36 -18.69 -5.12
N PRO A 82 19.15 -18.44 -3.80
CA PRO A 82 18.62 -19.46 -2.89
C PRO A 82 17.24 -20.00 -3.30
N MET A 83 16.41 -19.17 -3.95
CA MET A 83 15.15 -19.60 -4.53
C MET A 83 15.39 -20.39 -5.81
N LEU A 84 16.18 -19.82 -6.75
CA LEU A 84 16.38 -20.43 -8.06
C LEU A 84 16.99 -21.83 -7.99
N GLU A 85 17.85 -22.10 -7.00
CA GLU A 85 18.43 -23.41 -6.75
C GLU A 85 17.44 -24.46 -6.22
N ARG A 86 16.30 -24.02 -5.68
CA ARG A 86 15.29 -24.88 -5.04
C ARG A 86 13.99 -25.01 -5.85
N LEU A 87 13.75 -24.13 -6.81
CA LEU A 87 12.51 -24.11 -7.60
C LEU A 87 12.24 -25.45 -8.29
N GLN A 88 11.03 -25.96 -8.07
CA GLN A 88 10.54 -27.21 -8.64
C GLN A 88 9.18 -26.99 -9.33
N LYS A 89 8.81 -27.93 -10.18
CA LYS A 89 7.49 -27.98 -10.78
C LYS A 89 6.39 -27.99 -9.72
N GLY A 90 5.39 -27.14 -9.88
CA GLY A 90 4.29 -26.95 -8.93
C GLY A 90 4.55 -25.83 -7.91
N ASP A 91 5.76 -25.27 -7.85
CA ASP A 91 6.01 -24.12 -7.00
C ASP A 91 5.33 -22.84 -7.51
N LYS A 92 4.98 -21.94 -6.59
CA LYS A 92 4.37 -20.65 -6.86
C LYS A 92 5.35 -19.53 -6.47
N VAL A 93 5.59 -18.57 -7.37
CA VAL A 93 6.46 -17.40 -7.11
C VAL A 93 5.62 -16.14 -7.14
N PHE A 94 5.60 -15.41 -6.03
CA PHE A 94 4.87 -14.16 -5.86
C PHE A 94 5.85 -12.99 -5.98
N LEU A 95 5.73 -12.24 -7.06
CA LEU A 95 6.53 -11.04 -7.36
C LEU A 95 5.80 -9.82 -6.79
N LEU A 96 6.07 -9.46 -5.53
CA LEU A 96 5.26 -8.53 -4.75
C LEU A 96 5.49 -7.04 -5.09
N GLN A 97 6.44 -6.74 -5.98
CA GLN A 97 6.76 -5.39 -6.46
C GLN A 97 6.75 -5.33 -8.00
N TYR A 98 5.85 -6.06 -8.62
CA TYR A 98 5.73 -6.11 -10.06
C TYR A 98 5.16 -4.79 -10.63
N CYS A 99 5.41 -4.52 -11.89
CA CYS A 99 5.02 -3.26 -12.54
C CYS A 99 5.55 -2.00 -11.81
N SER A 100 6.61 -2.14 -11.04
CA SER A 100 7.30 -1.04 -10.38
C SER A 100 8.63 -0.79 -11.09
N GLY A 101 8.81 0.40 -11.66
CA GLY A 101 9.95 0.73 -12.52
C GLY A 101 11.35 0.52 -11.90
N GLY A 102 11.45 0.40 -10.57
CA GLY A 102 12.70 0.21 -9.85
C GLY A 102 13.00 -1.24 -9.43
N ALA A 103 12.01 -2.15 -9.47
CA ALA A 103 12.17 -3.49 -8.88
C ALA A 103 12.77 -4.52 -9.85
N SER A 104 12.63 -4.31 -11.15
CA SER A 104 13.13 -5.23 -12.21
C SER A 104 12.62 -6.67 -12.10
N GLN A 105 11.52 -6.90 -11.40
CA GLN A 105 10.95 -8.24 -11.22
C GLN A 105 10.42 -8.82 -12.52
N ASP A 106 10.15 -7.99 -13.54
CA ASP A 106 9.87 -8.42 -14.92
C ASP A 106 11.03 -9.23 -15.55
N ALA A 107 12.28 -8.92 -15.21
CA ALA A 107 13.41 -9.69 -15.66
C ALA A 107 13.50 -11.05 -14.97
N LEU A 108 13.21 -11.09 -13.67
CA LEU A 108 13.14 -12.34 -12.91
C LEU A 108 12.01 -13.24 -13.45
N ALA A 109 10.82 -12.66 -13.71
CA ALA A 109 9.71 -13.39 -14.30
C ALA A 109 10.08 -14.04 -15.64
N ARG A 110 10.68 -13.28 -16.56
CA ARG A 110 11.15 -13.80 -17.84
C ARG A 110 12.21 -14.89 -17.69
N TYR A 111 13.12 -14.73 -16.73
CA TYR A 111 14.15 -15.72 -16.46
C TYR A 111 13.54 -17.02 -15.96
N ILE A 112 12.64 -16.97 -14.96
CA ILE A 112 11.98 -18.15 -14.41
C ILE A 112 11.17 -18.84 -15.52
N LYS A 113 10.37 -18.10 -16.26
CA LYS A 113 9.52 -18.65 -17.35
C LYS A 113 10.33 -19.33 -18.46
N LYS A 114 11.60 -18.93 -18.63
CA LYS A 114 12.51 -19.53 -19.63
C LYS A 114 13.20 -20.79 -19.13
N HIS A 115 13.43 -20.93 -17.83
CA HIS A 115 14.32 -21.96 -17.28
C HIS A 115 13.66 -22.94 -16.33
N TYR A 116 12.40 -22.70 -15.91
CA TYR A 116 11.71 -23.52 -14.92
C TYR A 116 10.28 -23.82 -15.37
N ASP A 117 10.11 -25.02 -15.93
CA ASP A 117 8.79 -25.48 -16.38
C ASP A 117 7.89 -25.83 -15.19
N GLY A 118 6.59 -25.47 -15.31
CA GLY A 118 5.59 -25.80 -14.32
C GLY A 118 5.64 -24.99 -13.02
N VAL A 119 6.39 -23.89 -12.99
CA VAL A 119 6.33 -22.87 -11.94
C VAL A 119 5.29 -21.83 -12.30
N THR A 120 4.40 -21.48 -11.36
CA THR A 120 3.38 -20.45 -11.55
C THR A 120 3.85 -19.10 -11.02
N LEU A 121 3.77 -18.06 -11.87
CA LEU A 121 4.21 -16.70 -11.54
C LEU A 121 3.01 -15.79 -11.24
N TYR A 122 2.94 -15.31 -10.02
CA TYR A 122 1.99 -14.30 -9.55
C TYR A 122 2.66 -12.94 -9.46
N ALA A 123 2.04 -11.92 -10.06
CA ALA A 123 2.57 -10.56 -10.09
C ALA A 123 1.69 -9.61 -9.29
N MET A 124 2.17 -9.14 -8.15
CA MET A 124 1.45 -8.16 -7.34
C MET A 124 1.76 -6.74 -7.79
N SER A 125 0.72 -5.94 -7.96
CA SER A 125 0.81 -4.51 -8.28
C SER A 125 -0.06 -3.70 -7.32
N HIS A 126 0.51 -2.65 -6.74
CA HIS A 126 -0.15 -1.80 -5.73
C HIS A 126 0.05 -0.29 -6.00
N GLN A 127 0.37 0.07 -7.24
CA GLN A 127 0.35 1.47 -7.67
C GLN A 127 -1.05 1.86 -8.15
N THR A 128 -1.44 3.12 -7.93
CA THR A 128 -2.73 3.61 -8.44
C THR A 128 -2.75 3.71 -9.96
N PRO A 129 -3.92 3.59 -10.61
CA PRO A 129 -4.07 3.86 -12.04
C PRO A 129 -3.48 5.20 -12.47
N SER A 130 -3.71 6.25 -11.69
CA SER A 130 -3.15 7.60 -11.96
C SER A 130 -1.61 7.61 -11.97
N ASN A 131 -0.97 6.80 -11.11
CA ASN A 131 0.48 6.66 -11.13
C ASN A 131 0.99 5.95 -12.37
N TYR A 132 0.30 4.93 -12.86
CA TYR A 132 0.66 4.26 -14.13
C TYR A 132 0.55 5.22 -15.30
N ILE A 133 -0.55 5.97 -15.38
CA ILE A 133 -0.77 6.98 -16.43
C ILE A 133 0.33 8.06 -16.37
N LYS A 134 0.60 8.60 -15.18
CA LYS A 134 1.64 9.62 -14.98
C LYS A 134 3.05 9.11 -15.31
N ALA A 135 3.32 7.82 -15.08
CA ALA A 135 4.58 7.18 -15.44
C ALA A 135 4.69 6.83 -16.93
N GLY A 136 3.63 7.05 -17.73
CA GLY A 136 3.58 6.71 -19.15
C GLY A 136 3.50 5.19 -19.41
N TYR A 137 2.93 4.45 -18.47
CA TYR A 137 2.72 3.00 -18.63
C TYR A 137 1.36 2.75 -19.29
N ASP A 138 1.38 2.78 -20.61
CA ASP A 138 0.23 2.55 -21.48
C ASP A 138 -0.18 1.06 -21.56
N ALA A 139 -1.25 0.77 -22.29
CA ALA A 139 -1.74 -0.58 -22.52
C ALA A 139 -0.66 -1.50 -23.10
N LYS A 140 0.18 -1.02 -24.03
CA LYS A 140 1.28 -1.79 -24.62
C LYS A 140 2.29 -2.21 -23.56
N LYS A 141 2.61 -1.32 -22.60
CA LYS A 141 3.53 -1.63 -21.51
C LYS A 141 2.92 -2.62 -20.51
N ILE A 142 1.65 -2.45 -20.17
CA ILE A 142 0.92 -3.37 -19.28
C ILE A 142 0.85 -4.76 -19.89
N LEU A 143 0.46 -4.89 -21.19
CA LEU A 143 0.41 -6.17 -21.89
C LEU A 143 1.79 -6.82 -22.04
N GLN A 144 2.85 -6.02 -22.22
CA GLN A 144 4.20 -6.54 -22.19
C GLN A 144 4.54 -7.19 -20.85
N TRP A 145 4.15 -6.58 -19.75
CA TRP A 145 4.36 -7.15 -18.41
C TRP A 145 3.48 -8.38 -18.16
N ASP A 146 2.22 -8.34 -18.64
CA ASP A 146 1.29 -9.45 -18.57
C ASP A 146 1.83 -10.72 -19.25
N SER A 147 2.55 -10.57 -20.37
CA SER A 147 3.09 -11.72 -21.11
C SER A 147 4.15 -12.53 -20.34
N TYR A 148 4.69 -12.00 -19.24
CA TYR A 148 5.73 -12.65 -18.45
C TYR A 148 5.23 -13.37 -17.21
N VAL A 149 3.93 -13.28 -16.89
CA VAL A 149 3.35 -13.83 -15.67
C VAL A 149 2.08 -14.61 -15.96
N ASP A 150 1.71 -15.49 -15.06
CA ASP A 150 0.53 -16.34 -15.21
C ASP A 150 -0.71 -15.68 -14.63
N LYS A 151 -0.57 -14.95 -13.49
CA LYS A 151 -1.66 -14.23 -12.85
C LYS A 151 -1.19 -12.89 -12.28
N HIS A 152 -2.10 -11.92 -12.27
CA HIS A 152 -1.95 -10.64 -11.58
C HIS A 152 -2.72 -10.62 -10.26
N ILE A 153 -2.07 -10.15 -9.22
CA ILE A 153 -2.65 -9.79 -7.95
C ILE A 153 -2.69 -8.25 -7.91
N LEU A 154 -3.87 -7.69 -8.11
CA LEU A 154 -4.05 -6.24 -8.22
C LEU A 154 -4.71 -5.72 -6.95
N MET A 155 -4.00 -4.83 -6.26
CA MET A 155 -4.51 -4.26 -5.01
C MET A 155 -5.62 -3.27 -5.37
N GLY A 156 -6.86 -3.66 -5.02
CA GLY A 156 -8.06 -2.88 -5.24
C GLY A 156 -8.71 -2.99 -6.64
N SER A 157 -10.00 -2.80 -6.66
CA SER A 157 -10.87 -2.94 -7.84
C SER A 157 -10.57 -1.93 -8.95
N SER A 158 -10.19 -0.69 -8.61
CA SER A 158 -9.87 0.34 -9.59
C SER A 158 -8.65 -0.02 -10.44
N LEU A 159 -7.65 -0.67 -9.83
CA LEU A 159 -6.47 -1.15 -10.55
C LEU A 159 -6.81 -2.34 -11.44
N ALA A 160 -7.65 -3.26 -10.96
CA ALA A 160 -8.14 -4.37 -11.78
C ALA A 160 -8.88 -3.86 -13.02
N ASN A 161 -9.78 -2.91 -12.86
CA ASN A 161 -10.49 -2.26 -13.95
C ASN A 161 -9.53 -1.57 -14.94
N TYR A 162 -8.47 -0.94 -14.44
CA TYR A 162 -7.45 -0.33 -15.30
C TYR A 162 -6.71 -1.37 -16.15
N PHE A 163 -6.28 -2.49 -15.56
CA PHE A 163 -5.60 -3.57 -16.28
C PHE A 163 -6.51 -4.23 -17.31
N GLN A 164 -7.79 -4.44 -17.00
CA GLN A 164 -8.78 -4.94 -17.97
C GLN A 164 -8.97 -3.97 -19.14
N LYS A 165 -9.07 -2.66 -18.86
CA LYS A 165 -9.11 -1.63 -19.91
C LYS A 165 -7.86 -1.60 -20.78
N CYS A 166 -6.70 -2.01 -20.25
CA CYS A 166 -5.47 -2.19 -21.01
C CYS A 166 -5.45 -3.49 -21.83
N GLY A 167 -6.44 -4.36 -21.72
CA GLY A 167 -6.56 -5.60 -22.48
C GLY A 167 -6.05 -6.86 -21.76
N VAL A 168 -5.74 -6.79 -20.46
CA VAL A 168 -5.38 -8.00 -19.69
C VAL A 168 -6.63 -8.87 -19.51
N ASN A 169 -6.47 -10.18 -19.75
CA ASN A 169 -7.56 -11.14 -19.59
C ASN A 169 -8.08 -11.16 -18.14
N PRO A 170 -9.39 -10.93 -17.89
CA PRO A 170 -9.97 -10.95 -16.55
C PRO A 170 -9.68 -12.23 -15.76
N GLN A 171 -9.56 -13.39 -16.42
CA GLN A 171 -9.25 -14.67 -15.77
C GLN A 171 -7.82 -14.74 -15.19
N LYS A 172 -6.93 -13.82 -15.61
CA LYS A 172 -5.59 -13.67 -15.04
C LYS A 172 -5.56 -12.71 -13.87
N ILE A 173 -6.66 -12.05 -13.51
CA ILE A 173 -6.72 -11.00 -12.50
C ILE A 173 -7.38 -11.56 -11.24
N SER A 174 -6.70 -11.38 -10.11
CA SER A 174 -7.23 -11.51 -8.76
C SER A 174 -7.14 -10.18 -8.05
N VAL A 175 -8.26 -9.69 -7.51
CA VAL A 175 -8.28 -8.43 -6.73
C VAL A 175 -7.84 -8.73 -5.32
N GLY A 176 -6.85 -7.98 -4.84
CA GLY A 176 -6.30 -8.08 -3.52
C GLY A 176 -6.67 -6.91 -2.61
N PHE A 177 -6.20 -7.00 -1.40
CA PHE A 177 -6.43 -6.00 -0.36
C PHE A 177 -5.14 -5.73 0.45
N HIS A 178 -5.05 -4.57 1.07
CA HIS A 178 -4.04 -4.28 2.08
C HIS A 178 -4.43 -4.97 3.39
N TYR A 179 -3.51 -5.75 3.94
CA TYR A 179 -3.71 -6.41 5.22
C TYR A 179 -3.47 -5.45 6.40
N VAL A 180 -3.83 -5.89 7.58
CA VAL A 180 -3.45 -5.26 8.84
C VAL A 180 -2.91 -6.31 9.82
N ASP A 181 -1.85 -5.98 10.54
CA ASP A 181 -1.41 -6.73 11.72
C ASP A 181 -2.35 -6.37 12.89
N ASN A 182 -3.41 -7.16 13.04
CA ASN A 182 -4.42 -6.95 14.06
C ASN A 182 -3.98 -7.41 15.47
N ASN A 183 -2.81 -8.03 15.61
CA ASN A 183 -2.19 -8.29 16.91
C ASN A 183 -1.52 -7.03 17.45
N TYR A 184 -0.94 -6.23 16.57
CA TYR A 184 -0.29 -4.97 16.92
C TYR A 184 -1.28 -3.81 16.90
N TYR A 185 -2.00 -3.58 15.79
CA TYR A 185 -3.03 -2.56 15.67
C TYR A 185 -4.36 -3.08 16.22
N LYS A 186 -4.59 -2.82 17.49
CA LYS A 186 -5.85 -3.13 18.16
C LYS A 186 -6.14 -2.08 19.23
N ILE A 187 -7.40 -1.74 19.37
CA ILE A 187 -7.85 -0.88 20.46
C ILE A 187 -7.81 -1.67 21.77
N GLN A 188 -7.33 -1.05 22.83
CA GLN A 188 -7.22 -1.65 24.17
C GLN A 188 -8.28 -1.12 25.14
N GLU A 189 -8.91 -0.01 24.80
CA GLU A 189 -9.88 0.69 25.63
C GLU A 189 -11.28 0.61 25.04
N ASP A 190 -12.28 0.85 25.83
CA ASP A 190 -13.66 0.93 25.37
C ASP A 190 -13.85 2.12 24.41
N ILE A 191 -14.62 1.89 23.36
CA ILE A 191 -14.98 2.96 22.43
C ILE A 191 -16.01 3.85 23.12
N ILE A 192 -15.59 5.07 23.44
CA ILE A 192 -16.44 6.10 24.05
C ILE A 192 -16.61 7.28 23.11
N SER A 193 -17.63 8.10 23.37
CA SER A 193 -17.80 9.38 22.68
C SER A 193 -17.05 10.48 23.40
N HIS A 194 -16.42 11.37 22.63
CA HIS A 194 -15.76 12.55 23.16
C HIS A 194 -16.57 13.81 22.82
N LYS A 195 -16.73 14.72 23.81
CA LYS A 195 -17.39 16.02 23.57
C LYS A 195 -16.68 16.85 22.51
N ARG A 196 -15.36 16.69 22.42
CA ARG A 196 -14.54 17.31 21.38
C ARG A 196 -13.73 16.21 20.71
N PRO A 197 -14.17 15.75 19.52
CA PRO A 197 -13.51 14.66 18.82
C PRO A 197 -12.10 15.03 18.38
N THR A 198 -11.23 14.04 18.34
CA THR A 198 -9.88 14.13 17.77
C THR A 198 -9.84 13.44 16.41
N ILE A 199 -9.38 14.13 15.38
CA ILE A 199 -9.26 13.61 14.02
C ILE A 199 -7.78 13.58 13.62
N ILE A 200 -7.32 12.39 13.19
CA ILE A 200 -5.92 12.18 12.79
C ILE A 200 -5.79 12.09 11.26
N ALA A 201 -4.81 12.81 10.70
CA ALA A 201 -4.36 12.65 9.32
C ALA A 201 -2.98 12.00 9.30
N ILE A 202 -2.83 10.85 8.62
CA ILE A 202 -1.59 10.07 8.60
C ILE A 202 -1.04 9.96 7.19
N GLY A 203 0.28 10.15 7.07
CA GLY A 203 1.03 9.98 5.85
C GLY A 203 0.93 11.18 4.91
N ALA A 204 1.87 11.19 3.97
CA ALA A 204 2.03 12.31 3.06
C ALA A 204 2.03 11.87 1.57
N MET A 205 2.17 10.56 1.33
CA MET A 205 2.18 10.02 -0.02
C MET A 205 0.76 9.98 -0.60
N GLN A 206 0.58 10.45 -1.83
CA GLN A 206 -0.73 10.53 -2.51
C GLN A 206 -1.77 11.41 -1.78
N ARG A 207 -1.36 12.22 -0.79
CA ARG A 207 -2.25 13.11 -0.05
C ARG A 207 -2.27 14.50 -0.69
N ASP A 208 -3.45 15.08 -0.85
CA ASP A 208 -3.63 16.49 -1.19
C ASP A 208 -3.50 17.33 0.10
N MET A 209 -2.27 17.75 0.37
CA MET A 209 -1.97 18.54 1.58
C MET A 209 -2.57 19.92 1.55
N LYS A 210 -2.82 20.48 0.36
CA LYS A 210 -3.47 21.81 0.23
C LYS A 210 -4.95 21.71 0.59
N LEU A 211 -5.67 20.78 0.00
CA LEU A 211 -7.08 20.55 0.35
C LEU A 211 -7.22 20.15 1.83
N LEU A 212 -6.33 19.26 2.35
CA LEU A 212 -6.33 18.90 3.76
C LEU A 212 -6.17 20.14 4.65
N SER A 213 -5.23 21.05 4.33
CA SER A 213 -5.02 22.25 5.14
C SER A 213 -6.22 23.19 5.08
N ASP A 214 -6.87 23.33 3.95
CA ASP A 214 -8.07 24.18 3.81
C ASP A 214 -9.24 23.62 4.66
N ILE A 215 -9.41 22.29 4.71
CA ILE A 215 -10.38 21.61 5.58
C ILE A 215 -10.05 21.88 7.05
N VAL A 216 -8.83 21.60 7.47
CA VAL A 216 -8.37 21.74 8.86
C VAL A 216 -8.52 23.16 9.36
N ASN A 217 -8.14 24.15 8.55
CA ASN A 217 -8.24 25.56 8.90
C ASN A 217 -9.68 26.08 8.93
N SER A 218 -10.63 25.35 8.31
CA SER A 218 -12.06 25.71 8.29
C SER A 218 -12.84 25.19 9.48
N VAL A 219 -12.27 24.25 10.29
CA VAL A 219 -12.99 23.59 11.40
C VAL A 219 -12.24 23.73 12.70
N SER A 220 -12.84 24.46 13.66
CA SER A 220 -12.31 24.68 15.00
C SER A 220 -12.96 23.82 16.10
N SER A 221 -14.01 23.06 15.77
CA SER A 221 -14.81 22.26 16.71
C SER A 221 -14.20 20.91 17.10
N VAL A 222 -13.13 20.50 16.45
CA VAL A 222 -12.37 19.26 16.70
C VAL A 222 -10.92 19.56 17.01
N ASP A 223 -10.21 18.57 17.56
CA ASP A 223 -8.76 18.62 17.68
C ASP A 223 -8.13 17.82 16.52
N TRP A 224 -7.10 18.41 15.92
CA TRP A 224 -6.42 17.84 14.76
C TRP A 224 -5.04 17.31 15.13
N ILE A 225 -4.74 16.07 14.69
CA ILE A 225 -3.38 15.51 14.74
C ILE A 225 -2.95 15.28 13.29
N ILE A 226 -1.95 16.04 12.83
CA ILE A 226 -1.46 15.96 11.44
C ILE A 226 -0.07 15.32 11.43
N CYS A 227 -0.01 14.02 11.15
CA CYS A 227 1.23 13.26 11.02
C CYS A 227 1.82 13.48 9.61
N LYS A 228 2.54 14.58 9.46
CA LYS A 228 3.11 15.06 8.18
C LYS A 228 4.39 14.33 7.76
N GLY A 229 4.97 13.49 8.63
CA GLY A 229 6.27 12.87 8.41
C GLY A 229 7.36 13.92 8.19
N MET A 230 8.18 13.73 7.15
CA MET A 230 9.29 14.63 6.82
C MET A 230 8.89 15.80 5.90
N LYS A 231 7.61 15.97 5.55
CA LYS A 231 7.16 17.07 4.70
C LYS A 231 7.22 18.42 5.43
N LYS A 232 7.68 19.44 4.71
CA LYS A 232 7.73 20.83 5.19
C LYS A 232 6.42 21.55 4.81
N VAL A 233 5.35 21.26 5.53
CA VAL A 233 3.99 21.78 5.25
C VAL A 233 3.41 22.56 6.45
N ASP A 234 4.22 22.85 7.46
CA ASP A 234 3.79 23.52 8.70
C ASP A 234 3.07 24.85 8.43
N HIS A 235 3.57 25.60 7.45
CA HIS A 235 3.03 26.90 7.05
C HIS A 235 1.61 26.85 6.44
N LEU A 236 1.09 25.64 6.15
CA LEU A 236 -0.27 25.48 5.63
C LEU A 236 -1.33 25.38 6.73
N PHE A 237 -0.92 24.99 7.95
CA PHE A 237 -1.84 24.69 9.04
C PHE A 237 -1.80 25.79 10.09
N HIS A 238 -2.98 26.24 10.49
CA HIS A 238 -3.16 27.31 11.45
C HIS A 238 -4.19 26.91 12.50
N GLY A 239 -4.12 27.53 13.67
CA GLY A 239 -5.08 27.28 14.74
C GLY A 239 -4.48 26.56 15.95
N ASN A 240 -5.04 26.85 17.12
CA ASN A 240 -4.57 26.29 18.42
C ASN A 240 -5.05 24.86 18.63
N ASN A 241 -5.96 24.36 17.78
CA ASN A 241 -6.50 23.02 17.80
C ASN A 241 -5.77 22.05 16.84
N VAL A 242 -4.61 22.45 16.30
CA VAL A 242 -3.81 21.66 15.36
C VAL A 242 -2.48 21.26 15.98
N LYS A 243 -2.28 19.95 16.14
CA LYS A 243 -1.01 19.35 16.54
C LYS A 243 -0.30 18.80 15.31
N LEU A 244 0.83 19.41 14.94
CA LEU A 244 1.69 18.93 13.85
C LEU A 244 2.69 17.93 14.39
N VAL A 245 2.72 16.72 13.81
CA VAL A 245 3.59 15.62 14.21
C VAL A 245 4.54 15.28 13.06
N GLY A 246 5.84 15.28 13.32
CA GLY A 246 6.88 14.88 12.38
C GLY A 246 6.92 13.37 12.18
N PHE A 247 8.09 12.85 11.80
CA PHE A 247 8.32 11.41 11.80
C PHE A 247 8.43 10.92 13.25
N VAL A 248 7.62 9.93 13.60
CA VAL A 248 7.59 9.32 14.94
C VAL A 248 7.73 7.79 14.80
N PRO A 249 8.24 7.10 15.85
CA PRO A 249 8.18 5.64 15.92
C PRO A 249 6.74 5.12 15.80
N GLU A 250 6.59 3.89 15.35
CA GLU A 250 5.28 3.30 15.08
C GLU A 250 4.42 3.15 16.35
N ASP A 251 5.04 2.86 17.50
CA ASP A 251 4.34 2.84 18.79
C ASP A 251 3.69 4.18 19.13
N GLU A 252 4.40 5.28 18.89
CA GLU A 252 3.86 6.61 19.09
C GLU A 252 2.74 6.92 18.10
N LEU A 253 2.87 6.47 16.84
CA LEU A 253 1.79 6.60 15.86
C LEU A 253 0.56 5.84 16.30
N ARG A 254 0.71 4.59 16.77
CA ARG A 254 -0.38 3.77 17.31
C ARG A 254 -1.05 4.44 18.51
N ARG A 255 -0.25 5.03 19.42
CA ARG A 255 -0.77 5.79 20.56
C ARG A 255 -1.61 7.00 20.10
N LEU A 256 -1.11 7.78 19.13
CA LEU A 256 -1.87 8.91 18.58
C LEU A 256 -3.17 8.44 17.89
N MET A 257 -3.15 7.27 17.25
CA MET A 257 -4.37 6.68 16.68
C MET A 257 -5.37 6.26 17.77
N SER A 258 -4.90 5.68 18.89
CA SER A 258 -5.81 5.29 20.00
C SER A 258 -6.48 6.49 20.67
N GLU A 259 -5.86 7.67 20.65
CA GLU A 259 -6.39 8.93 21.15
C GLU A 259 -7.35 9.63 20.17
N SER A 260 -7.58 9.05 19.00
CA SER A 260 -8.39 9.66 17.93
C SER A 260 -9.75 8.97 17.78
N ASP A 261 -10.74 9.71 17.28
CA ASP A 261 -12.08 9.21 16.98
C ASP A 261 -12.26 8.88 15.50
N ALA A 262 -11.58 9.63 14.65
CA ALA A 262 -11.63 9.45 13.22
C ALA A 262 -10.26 9.66 12.54
N SER A 263 -10.07 9.05 11.37
CA SER A 263 -8.97 9.34 10.47
C SER A 263 -9.46 10.08 9.23
N ILE A 264 -8.72 11.10 8.78
CA ILE A 264 -9.04 11.83 7.56
C ILE A 264 -8.00 11.53 6.45
N ASN A 265 -8.51 11.18 5.27
CA ASN A 265 -7.72 10.70 4.15
C ASN A 265 -8.08 11.44 2.85
N VAL A 266 -7.48 12.61 2.64
CA VAL A 266 -7.69 13.45 1.44
C VAL A 266 -6.77 12.98 0.32
N MET A 267 -7.31 12.31 -0.69
CA MET A 267 -6.54 11.60 -1.72
C MET A 267 -7.04 11.93 -3.13
N GLY A 268 -6.10 11.96 -4.10
CA GLY A 268 -6.45 12.07 -5.53
C GLY A 268 -6.78 10.74 -6.19
N ASP A 269 -6.27 9.64 -5.67
CA ASP A 269 -6.49 8.26 -6.12
C ASP A 269 -6.01 7.27 -5.06
N THR A 270 -6.58 6.06 -5.01
CA THR A 270 -6.15 5.00 -4.08
C THR A 270 -6.46 3.60 -4.59
N VAL A 271 -5.64 2.64 -4.19
CA VAL A 271 -5.91 1.19 -4.29
C VAL A 271 -6.10 0.57 -2.90
N GLY A 272 -6.41 1.40 -1.91
CA GLY A 272 -6.30 1.11 -0.50
C GLY A 272 -4.91 1.50 0.06
N SER A 273 -4.76 1.42 1.36
CA SER A 273 -3.47 1.69 2.02
C SER A 273 -3.45 1.13 3.43
N ASN A 274 -2.24 0.90 3.95
CA ASN A 274 -2.06 0.50 5.35
C ASN A 274 -2.70 1.50 6.33
N VAL A 275 -2.72 2.81 6.01
CA VAL A 275 -3.38 3.82 6.85
C VAL A 275 -4.88 3.55 6.99
N ILE A 276 -5.55 3.12 5.92
CA ILE A 276 -6.99 2.81 5.97
C ILE A 276 -7.20 1.56 6.82
N THR A 277 -6.45 0.48 6.56
CA THR A 277 -6.64 -0.79 7.27
C THR A 277 -6.24 -0.69 8.74
N THR A 278 -5.18 0.05 9.08
CA THR A 278 -4.82 0.33 10.48
C THR A 278 -5.84 1.25 11.17
N SER A 279 -6.44 2.22 10.45
CA SER A 279 -7.51 3.04 10.99
C SER A 279 -8.73 2.20 11.37
N LEU A 280 -9.14 1.25 10.51
CA LEU A 280 -10.22 0.32 10.82
C LEU A 280 -9.88 -0.54 12.06
N ALA A 281 -8.65 -1.06 12.14
CA ALA A 281 -8.20 -1.89 13.26
C ALA A 281 -8.10 -1.13 14.59
N MET A 282 -7.84 0.17 14.53
CA MET A 282 -7.86 1.06 15.69
C MET A 282 -9.28 1.61 16.00
N GLY A 283 -10.31 1.10 15.35
CA GLY A 283 -11.69 1.51 15.58
C GLY A 283 -11.93 2.99 15.27
N LEU A 284 -11.28 3.54 14.25
CA LEU A 284 -11.50 4.92 13.81
C LEU A 284 -12.58 4.98 12.74
N VAL A 285 -13.42 6.01 12.77
CA VAL A 285 -14.26 6.37 11.61
C VAL A 285 -13.34 6.86 10.50
N VAL A 286 -13.51 6.35 9.28
CA VAL A 286 -12.66 6.75 8.14
C VAL A 286 -13.35 7.81 7.30
N ILE A 287 -12.86 9.05 7.35
CA ILE A 287 -13.29 10.14 6.45
C ILE A 287 -12.33 10.13 5.26
N ALA A 288 -12.82 9.86 4.06
CA ALA A 288 -11.94 9.68 2.91
C ALA A 288 -12.52 10.23 1.62
N SER A 289 -11.63 10.66 0.72
CA SER A 289 -11.99 10.96 -0.67
C SER A 289 -12.64 9.75 -1.33
N GLU A 290 -13.76 9.95 -2.00
CA GLU A 290 -14.45 8.92 -2.80
C GLU A 290 -13.74 8.72 -4.14
N VAL A 291 -12.58 8.07 -4.10
CA VAL A 291 -11.71 7.85 -5.27
C VAL A 291 -11.14 6.43 -5.29
N GLY A 292 -10.82 5.97 -6.49
CA GLY A 292 -10.13 4.70 -6.70
C GLY A 292 -10.87 3.50 -6.10
N SER A 293 -10.19 2.77 -5.25
CA SER A 293 -10.68 1.54 -4.58
C SER A 293 -11.08 1.78 -3.13
N ILE A 294 -11.41 2.99 -2.72
CA ILE A 294 -11.75 3.26 -1.31
C ILE A 294 -12.96 2.45 -0.83
N ARG A 295 -13.94 2.23 -1.71
CA ARG A 295 -15.15 1.43 -1.43
C ARG A 295 -14.89 -0.07 -1.25
N ASP A 296 -13.69 -0.55 -1.59
CA ASP A 296 -13.29 -1.93 -1.30
C ASP A 296 -13.03 -2.14 0.20
N TYR A 297 -12.84 -1.05 0.96
CA TYR A 297 -12.46 -1.07 2.39
C TYR A 297 -13.51 -0.50 3.32
N ILE A 298 -14.18 0.57 2.91
CA ILE A 298 -15.15 1.28 3.76
C ILE A 298 -16.47 1.50 3.02
N ASP A 299 -17.52 1.56 3.82
CA ASP A 299 -18.85 1.97 3.41
C ASP A 299 -19.44 2.96 4.46
N GLU A 300 -20.66 3.36 4.26
CA GLU A 300 -21.36 4.33 5.09
C GLU A 300 -21.58 3.86 6.56
N SER A 301 -21.38 2.57 6.85
CA SER A 301 -21.44 2.04 8.21
C SER A 301 -20.22 2.37 9.06
N CYS A 302 -19.06 2.58 8.44
CA CYS A 302 -17.78 2.78 9.13
C CYS A 302 -17.00 4.01 8.64
N GLY A 303 -17.53 4.77 7.68
CA GLY A 303 -16.84 5.94 7.15
C GLY A 303 -17.73 6.93 6.43
N PHE A 304 -17.12 8.07 6.08
CA PHE A 304 -17.70 9.10 5.24
C PHE A 304 -16.92 9.19 3.93
N LEU A 305 -17.62 9.03 2.82
CA LEU A 305 -17.06 9.12 1.47
C LEU A 305 -17.32 10.52 0.92
N CYS A 306 -16.24 11.29 0.75
CA CYS A 306 -16.30 12.72 0.44
C CYS A 306 -15.85 13.02 -0.98
N GLN A 307 -16.54 13.94 -1.64
CA GLN A 307 -16.00 14.58 -2.83
C GLN A 307 -14.77 15.44 -2.46
N ASN A 308 -13.81 15.60 -3.38
CA ASN A 308 -12.58 16.37 -3.12
C ASN A 308 -12.85 17.89 -3.10
N THR A 309 -13.72 18.33 -2.19
CA THR A 309 -14.03 19.73 -1.89
C THR A 309 -13.97 19.98 -0.39
N VAL A 310 -13.65 21.20 0.02
CA VAL A 310 -13.64 21.60 1.43
C VAL A 310 -14.99 21.32 2.07
N ASP A 311 -16.08 21.74 1.42
CA ASP A 311 -17.45 21.63 1.96
C ASP A 311 -17.86 20.20 2.26
N SER A 312 -17.54 19.25 1.37
CA SER A 312 -17.88 17.83 1.56
C SER A 312 -17.16 17.22 2.77
N PHE A 313 -15.88 17.54 2.96
CA PHE A 313 -15.13 17.08 4.13
C PHE A 313 -15.56 17.79 5.42
N VAL A 314 -15.80 19.09 5.37
CA VAL A 314 -16.30 19.86 6.52
C VAL A 314 -17.67 19.34 6.97
N GLN A 315 -18.55 19.00 6.03
CA GLN A 315 -19.83 18.37 6.37
C GLN A 315 -19.62 17.02 7.12
N ALA A 316 -18.73 16.17 6.63
CA ALA A 316 -18.40 14.90 7.28
C ALA A 316 -17.82 15.11 8.70
N VAL A 317 -16.93 16.08 8.88
CA VAL A 317 -16.40 16.43 10.20
C VAL A 317 -17.48 16.96 11.13
N ASN A 318 -18.39 17.80 10.63
CA ASN A 318 -19.53 18.30 11.42
C ASN A 318 -20.47 17.16 11.84
N GLU A 319 -20.67 16.13 11.01
CA GLU A 319 -21.41 14.93 11.37
C GLU A 319 -20.73 14.17 12.54
N VAL A 320 -19.39 14.10 12.54
CA VAL A 320 -18.64 13.49 13.66
C VAL A 320 -18.87 14.24 14.97
N VAL A 321 -18.94 15.56 14.91
CA VAL A 321 -19.20 16.42 16.11
C VAL A 321 -20.64 16.32 16.58
N ALA A 322 -21.58 16.35 15.64
CA ALA A 322 -23.00 16.48 15.95
C ALA A 322 -23.65 15.17 16.45
N ASN A 323 -23.08 14.00 16.10
CA ASN A 323 -23.72 12.70 16.30
C ASN A 323 -22.82 11.70 17.06
N PRO A 324 -22.44 11.95 18.31
CA PRO A 324 -21.45 11.15 19.05
C PRO A 324 -21.84 9.67 19.18
N ASP A 325 -23.12 9.35 19.41
CA ASP A 325 -23.58 7.97 19.51
C ASP A 325 -23.46 7.22 18.17
N LYS A 326 -23.80 7.87 17.06
CA LYS A 326 -23.59 7.33 15.71
C LYS A 326 -22.12 7.06 15.46
N ILE A 327 -21.22 7.94 15.90
CA ILE A 327 -19.78 7.77 15.75
C ILE A 327 -19.27 6.56 16.53
N VAL A 328 -19.75 6.32 17.74
CA VAL A 328 -19.44 5.11 18.51
C VAL A 328 -19.84 3.84 17.73
N GLU A 329 -21.03 3.81 17.15
CA GLU A 329 -21.46 2.66 16.33
C GLU A 329 -20.63 2.50 15.03
N MET A 330 -20.29 3.60 14.37
CA MET A 330 -19.42 3.57 13.20
C MET A 330 -17.99 3.06 13.55
N ARG A 331 -17.45 3.46 14.68
CA ARG A 331 -16.16 2.97 15.20
C ARG A 331 -16.21 1.46 15.47
N LYS A 332 -17.29 0.96 16.05
CA LYS A 332 -17.52 -0.50 16.21
C LYS A 332 -17.66 -1.21 14.86
N ALA A 333 -18.29 -0.58 13.89
CA ALA A 333 -18.41 -1.13 12.54
C ALA A 333 -17.06 -1.20 11.81
N SER A 334 -16.15 -0.24 12.04
CA SER A 334 -14.76 -0.31 11.56
C SER A 334 -14.07 -1.59 12.05
N LEU A 335 -14.21 -1.93 13.33
CA LEU A 335 -13.62 -3.16 13.89
C LEU A 335 -14.19 -4.44 13.24
N LYS A 336 -15.46 -4.42 12.82
CA LYS A 336 -16.10 -5.57 12.14
C LYS A 336 -15.52 -5.85 10.74
N LYS A 337 -14.81 -4.90 10.13
CA LYS A 337 -14.11 -5.08 8.84
C LYS A 337 -12.76 -5.81 9.00
N VAL A 338 -12.17 -5.76 10.20
CA VAL A 338 -10.79 -6.24 10.44
C VAL A 338 -10.62 -7.74 10.16
N PRO A 339 -11.56 -8.65 10.55
CA PRO A 339 -11.40 -10.09 10.26
C PRO A 339 -11.18 -10.44 8.80
N ASP A 340 -11.61 -9.58 7.86
CA ASP A 340 -11.43 -9.79 6.42
C ASP A 340 -10.09 -9.22 5.89
N LEU A 341 -9.30 -8.59 6.76
CA LEU A 341 -8.07 -7.88 6.39
C LEU A 341 -6.82 -8.46 7.08
N THR A 342 -6.91 -9.62 7.73
CA THR A 342 -5.82 -10.22 8.50
C THR A 342 -4.82 -10.97 7.62
N VAL A 343 -3.68 -11.37 8.21
CA VAL A 343 -2.65 -12.17 7.53
C VAL A 343 -3.18 -13.55 7.16
N GLU A 344 -4.03 -14.15 8.02
CA GLU A 344 -4.69 -15.43 7.75
C GLU A 344 -5.58 -15.34 6.49
N LYS A 345 -6.28 -14.20 6.31
CA LYS A 345 -7.06 -13.96 5.07
C LYS A 345 -6.18 -13.82 3.83
N VAL A 346 -5.00 -13.23 3.96
CA VAL A 346 -4.02 -13.23 2.86
C VAL A 346 -3.54 -14.65 2.56
N HIS A 347 -3.28 -15.45 3.59
CA HIS A 347 -2.90 -16.85 3.41
C HIS A 347 -4.00 -17.65 2.69
N ASP A 348 -5.26 -17.55 3.16
CA ASP A 348 -6.42 -18.20 2.52
C ASP A 348 -6.57 -17.76 1.05
N TRP A 349 -6.43 -16.47 0.81
CA TRP A 349 -6.46 -15.93 -0.55
C TRP A 349 -5.33 -16.48 -1.42
N PHE A 350 -4.08 -16.50 -0.95
CA PHE A 350 -2.94 -17.08 -1.69
C PHE A 350 -3.10 -18.59 -1.92
N ASN A 351 -3.83 -19.30 -1.06
CA ASN A 351 -4.19 -20.69 -1.26
C ASN A 351 -5.20 -20.87 -2.38
N SER A 352 -6.16 -19.96 -2.52
CA SER A 352 -7.22 -20.01 -3.53
C SER A 352 -6.75 -19.66 -4.95
N LEU A 353 -5.55 -19.07 -5.11
CA LEU A 353 -4.94 -18.72 -6.38
C LEU A 353 -4.33 -19.95 -7.05
#